data_a7cfb10c69f77f3c84afb32a4cf843c0
#
_entry.id   a7cfb10c69f77f3c84afb32a4cf843c0
#
_cell.length_a   1.000
_cell.length_b   1.000
_cell.length_c   1.000
_cell.angle_alpha   90.00
_cell.angle_beta   90.00
_cell.angle_gamma   90.00
#
_symmetry.space_group_name_H-M   'P 1'
#
loop_
_entity.id
_entity.type
_entity.pdbx_description
1 polymer ?
#
loop_
_entity_poly.entity_id
_entity_poly.type
_entity_poly.pdbx_seq_one_letter_code
_entity_poly.pdbx_strand_id
1 'polypeptide(L)'
;SYPLIVKPTDSAGSKGVTRVDKEEDLKEALEYAFKHSIKGNIIVEEFIEKQGCSSDSDSFSVNGVLQFVSFSAQRFDENAAGTFVPAAYSWPSTMNMQQESELRSELQRLLTLLHMKTAVYNIETRVGVNGKTYIMEVSPRGGGNRLSEMVRYSTGVDMITAGVRAAVGDSVDGIEQKPYMGHWAEIILHSDKDGLFESLYISKSMRSYVIEEDLWVMKGDAVHFFEGANNAIGTLIMKFNSQEQLKEALEKQGEWLHISVD
;
A
#
# COMPACT_ATOMS: atom_id res chain seq x y z
N SER A 1 -14.65 17.67 14.72
CA SER A 1 -15.92 17.21 14.11
C SER A 1 -15.70 15.81 13.57
N TYR A 2 -16.72 15.00 13.54
CA TYR A 2 -16.72 13.68 12.91
C TYR A 2 -16.80 13.82 11.38
N PRO A 3 -16.31 12.81 10.61
CA PRO A 3 -15.69 11.57 11.08
C PRO A 3 -14.25 11.77 11.61
N LEU A 4 -13.85 10.90 12.54
CA LEU A 4 -12.50 10.80 13.07
C LEU A 4 -11.85 9.49 12.64
N ILE A 5 -10.52 9.41 12.76
CA ILE A 5 -9.75 8.16 12.71
C ILE A 5 -9.02 7.99 14.04
N VAL A 6 -9.14 6.82 14.63
CA VAL A 6 -8.47 6.44 15.87
C VAL A 6 -7.49 5.32 15.54
N LYS A 7 -6.24 5.46 15.94
CA LYS A 7 -5.19 4.47 15.62
C LYS A 7 -4.09 4.40 16.69
N PRO A 8 -3.48 3.24 16.92
CA PRO A 8 -2.25 3.13 17.70
C PRO A 8 -1.10 3.87 17.00
N THR A 9 -0.14 4.39 17.75
CA THR A 9 1.06 5.04 17.19
C THR A 9 2.19 4.05 16.91
N ASP A 10 2.05 2.78 17.30
CA ASP A 10 3.11 1.76 17.31
C ASP A 10 2.61 0.37 16.90
N SER A 11 1.57 0.31 16.08
CA SER A 11 1.04 -0.92 15.47
C SER A 11 1.36 -0.96 13.96
N ALA A 12 1.03 -2.06 13.31
CA ALA A 12 1.21 -2.22 11.86
C ALA A 12 0.06 -3.05 11.26
N GLY A 13 -0.13 -2.93 9.92
CA GLY A 13 -1.15 -3.68 9.19
C GLY A 13 -2.57 -3.31 9.59
N SER A 14 -2.82 -2.03 9.86
CA SER A 14 -4.12 -1.45 10.20
C SER A 14 -4.76 -2.01 11.49
N LYS A 15 -4.00 -2.75 12.32
CA LYS A 15 -4.51 -3.28 13.59
C LYS A 15 -4.77 -2.15 14.58
N GLY A 16 -5.99 -2.11 15.13
CA GLY A 16 -6.41 -1.07 16.06
C GLY A 16 -6.85 0.24 15.39
N VAL A 17 -6.95 0.28 14.06
CA VAL A 17 -7.40 1.45 13.30
C VAL A 17 -8.91 1.41 13.11
N THR A 18 -9.59 2.48 13.51
CA THR A 18 -11.06 2.59 13.40
C THR A 18 -11.48 3.98 12.94
N ARG A 19 -12.32 4.03 11.90
CA ARG A 19 -13.07 5.23 11.55
C ARG A 19 -14.25 5.37 12.50
N VAL A 20 -14.45 6.57 13.02
CA VAL A 20 -15.51 6.90 13.96
C VAL A 20 -16.40 7.98 13.33
N ASP A 21 -17.62 7.64 13.00
CA ASP A 21 -18.56 8.55 12.34
C ASP A 21 -19.42 9.36 13.34
N LYS A 22 -19.56 8.88 14.58
CA LYS A 22 -20.36 9.52 15.63
C LYS A 22 -19.75 9.29 17.02
N GLU A 23 -20.17 10.14 17.97
CA GLU A 23 -19.59 10.16 19.33
C GLU A 23 -19.81 8.85 20.10
N GLU A 24 -20.93 8.18 19.89
CA GLU A 24 -21.26 6.94 20.60
C GLU A 24 -20.24 5.82 20.34
N ASP A 25 -19.63 5.78 19.14
CA ASP A 25 -18.68 4.74 18.71
C ASP A 25 -17.23 5.03 19.19
N LEU A 26 -16.97 6.27 19.68
CA LEU A 26 -15.61 6.71 20.02
C LEU A 26 -14.97 5.86 21.11
N LYS A 27 -15.75 5.52 22.14
CA LYS A 27 -15.22 4.75 23.28
C LYS A 27 -14.71 3.37 22.85
N GLU A 28 -15.48 2.64 22.05
CA GLU A 28 -15.08 1.32 21.56
C GLU A 28 -13.85 1.41 20.66
N ALA A 29 -13.78 2.42 19.79
CA ALA A 29 -12.63 2.67 18.93
C ALA A 29 -11.35 2.97 19.73
N LEU A 30 -11.45 3.76 20.82
CA LEU A 30 -10.33 4.03 21.71
C LEU A 30 -9.84 2.75 22.43
N GLU A 31 -10.76 1.96 22.99
CA GLU A 31 -10.45 0.69 23.64
C GLU A 31 -9.76 -0.28 22.67
N TYR A 32 -10.27 -0.37 21.45
CA TYR A 32 -9.68 -1.20 20.40
C TYR A 32 -8.26 -0.73 20.02
N ALA A 33 -8.05 0.57 19.85
CA ALA A 33 -6.74 1.12 19.53
C ALA A 33 -5.73 0.90 20.70
N PHE A 34 -6.12 1.11 21.94
CA PHE A 34 -5.28 0.84 23.10
C PHE A 34 -4.90 -0.63 23.23
N LYS A 35 -5.80 -1.56 22.94
CA LYS A 35 -5.53 -3.00 22.95
C LYS A 35 -4.41 -3.39 21.96
N HIS A 36 -4.28 -2.66 20.86
CA HIS A 36 -3.29 -2.92 19.80
C HIS A 36 -2.05 -2.03 19.89
N SER A 37 -1.97 -1.10 20.84
CA SER A 37 -0.77 -0.31 21.08
C SER A 37 0.17 -1.02 22.04
N ILE A 38 1.45 -1.12 21.65
CA ILE A 38 2.52 -1.73 22.47
C ILE A 38 2.85 -0.81 23.67
N LYS A 39 2.90 0.51 23.45
CA LYS A 39 3.27 1.52 24.44
C LYS A 39 2.09 2.18 25.13
N GLY A 40 0.86 1.84 24.74
CA GLY A 40 -0.36 2.46 25.25
C GLY A 40 -0.57 3.89 24.72
N ASN A 41 -0.03 4.22 23.55
CA ASN A 41 -0.20 5.52 22.91
C ASN A 41 -1.07 5.38 21.67
N ILE A 42 -2.06 6.25 21.58
CA ILE A 42 -2.95 6.33 20.41
C ILE A 42 -2.99 7.76 19.89
N ILE A 43 -3.42 7.91 18.63
CA ILE A 43 -3.70 9.20 18.02
C ILE A 43 -5.15 9.23 17.53
N VAL A 44 -5.79 10.39 17.67
CA VAL A 44 -7.12 10.68 17.15
C VAL A 44 -6.99 11.86 16.23
N GLU A 45 -7.35 11.67 14.96
CA GLU A 45 -7.19 12.67 13.90
C GLU A 45 -8.51 12.89 13.17
N GLU A 46 -8.60 13.99 12.44
CA GLU A 46 -9.66 14.17 11.44
C GLU A 46 -9.54 13.08 10.37
N PHE A 47 -10.64 12.42 10.05
CA PHE A 47 -10.65 11.48 8.92
C PHE A 47 -10.67 12.26 7.61
N ILE A 48 -9.65 12.06 6.79
CA ILE A 48 -9.55 12.69 5.48
C ILE A 48 -10.29 11.83 4.45
N GLU A 49 -11.47 12.28 4.05
CA GLU A 49 -12.20 11.66 2.94
C GLU A 49 -11.38 11.76 1.65
N LYS A 50 -11.17 10.62 0.98
CA LYS A 50 -10.29 10.55 -0.19
C LYS A 50 -11.01 10.94 -1.48
N GLN A 51 -10.29 11.61 -2.36
CA GLN A 51 -10.60 11.74 -3.78
C GLN A 51 -9.72 10.72 -4.54
N GLY A 52 -10.35 9.78 -5.24
CA GLY A 52 -9.62 8.70 -5.93
C GLY A 52 -9.03 7.67 -4.97
N CYS A 53 -7.87 7.14 -5.31
CA CYS A 53 -7.14 6.16 -4.49
C CYS A 53 -6.18 6.87 -3.54
N SER A 54 -5.98 6.29 -2.34
CA SER A 54 -4.79 6.59 -1.53
C SER A 54 -3.54 6.08 -2.24
N SER A 55 -2.37 6.54 -1.81
CA SER A 55 -1.11 6.01 -2.28
C SER A 55 -0.30 5.49 -1.09
N ASP A 56 0.24 4.31 -1.23
CA ASP A 56 1.22 3.70 -0.34
C ASP A 56 2.33 3.14 -1.22
N SER A 57 3.53 3.69 -1.12
CA SER A 57 4.66 3.30 -1.94
C SER A 57 5.97 3.68 -1.25
N ASP A 58 7.08 3.31 -1.90
CA ASP A 58 8.40 3.51 -1.36
C ASP A 58 9.13 4.70 -2.00
N SER A 59 10.01 5.31 -1.22
CA SER A 59 10.87 6.40 -1.63
C SER A 59 12.27 6.27 -1.04
N PHE A 60 13.23 7.05 -1.55
CA PHE A 60 14.61 6.99 -1.11
C PHE A 60 15.25 8.38 -1.03
N SER A 61 15.95 8.65 0.07
CA SER A 61 16.80 9.83 0.18
C SER A 61 18.29 9.47 0.25
N VAL A 62 19.13 10.36 -0.27
CA VAL A 62 20.58 10.29 -0.15
C VAL A 62 21.07 11.59 0.49
N ASN A 63 21.76 11.49 1.61
CA ASN A 63 22.26 12.65 2.37
C ASN A 63 21.18 13.70 2.70
N GLY A 64 19.95 13.23 2.97
CA GLY A 64 18.81 14.08 3.30
C GLY A 64 18.07 14.66 2.11
N VAL A 65 18.51 14.38 0.89
CA VAL A 65 17.83 14.81 -0.34
C VAL A 65 16.97 13.68 -0.89
N LEU A 66 15.69 13.92 -1.11
CA LEU A 66 14.75 12.95 -1.69
C LEU A 66 15.08 12.74 -3.17
N GLN A 67 15.80 11.66 -3.48
CA GLN A 67 16.23 11.34 -4.83
C GLN A 67 15.14 10.67 -5.66
N PHE A 68 14.36 9.80 -5.00
CA PHE A 68 13.30 9.07 -5.65
C PHE A 68 12.05 9.03 -4.76
N VAL A 69 10.88 9.21 -5.36
CA VAL A 69 9.58 8.96 -4.76
C VAL A 69 8.67 8.27 -5.77
N SER A 70 8.02 7.22 -5.34
CA SER A 70 6.96 6.55 -6.09
C SER A 70 5.62 6.85 -5.45
N PHE A 71 4.58 6.93 -6.27
CA PHE A 71 3.20 6.99 -5.82
C PHE A 71 2.40 5.89 -6.52
N SER A 72 1.68 5.10 -5.75
CA SER A 72 0.79 4.06 -6.24
C SER A 72 -0.67 4.51 -6.20
N ALA A 73 -1.56 3.69 -6.72
CA ALA A 73 -2.98 3.73 -6.39
C ALA A 73 -3.31 2.50 -5.55
N GLN A 74 -3.54 2.72 -4.25
CA GLN A 74 -3.85 1.69 -3.26
C GLN A 74 -5.36 1.43 -3.25
N ARG A 75 -5.75 0.16 -3.28
CA ARG A 75 -7.14 -0.29 -3.25
C ARG A 75 -7.37 -1.25 -2.10
N PHE A 76 -8.60 -1.23 -1.61
CA PHE A 76 -9.08 -2.06 -0.51
C PHE A 76 -10.21 -2.95 -1.02
N ASP A 77 -10.39 -4.13 -0.42
CA ASP A 77 -11.57 -4.94 -0.66
C ASP A 77 -12.68 -4.49 0.31
N GLU A 78 -13.78 -4.00 -0.25
CA GLU A 78 -14.94 -3.54 0.52
C GLU A 78 -15.67 -4.69 1.25
N ASN A 79 -15.45 -5.94 0.82
CA ASN A 79 -16.05 -7.12 1.42
C ASN A 79 -15.18 -7.73 2.52
N ALA A 80 -13.91 -7.30 2.63
CA ALA A 80 -13.01 -7.78 3.68
C ALA A 80 -13.40 -7.22 5.05
N ALA A 81 -13.19 -8.00 6.12
CA ALA A 81 -13.38 -7.51 7.48
C ALA A 81 -12.41 -6.35 7.81
N GLY A 82 -11.21 -6.41 7.29
CA GLY A 82 -10.21 -5.35 7.42
C GLY A 82 -10.37 -4.26 6.36
N THR A 83 -11.30 -3.33 6.54
CA THR A 83 -11.64 -2.27 5.57
C THR A 83 -10.45 -1.36 5.18
N PHE A 84 -9.37 -1.37 5.96
CA PHE A 84 -8.14 -0.61 5.70
C PHE A 84 -6.94 -1.50 5.33
N VAL A 85 -7.17 -2.80 5.10
CA VAL A 85 -6.12 -3.71 4.63
C VAL A 85 -6.03 -3.64 3.11
N PRO A 86 -4.87 -3.27 2.55
CA PRO A 86 -4.73 -3.17 1.10
C PRO A 86 -4.95 -4.53 0.42
N ALA A 87 -5.73 -4.52 -0.65
CA ALA A 87 -6.02 -5.69 -1.49
C ALA A 87 -5.36 -5.62 -2.88
N ALA A 88 -5.03 -4.40 -3.35
CA ALA A 88 -4.28 -4.22 -4.58
C ALA A 88 -3.57 -2.86 -4.62
N TYR A 89 -2.51 -2.81 -5.43
CA TYR A 89 -1.79 -1.59 -5.78
C TYR A 89 -1.64 -1.46 -7.30
N SER A 90 -1.55 -0.23 -7.80
CA SER A 90 -1.21 -0.03 -9.21
C SER A 90 -0.32 1.19 -9.44
N TRP A 91 0.47 1.14 -10.50
CA TRP A 91 1.37 2.21 -10.95
C TRP A 91 1.14 2.51 -12.44
N PRO A 92 1.17 3.80 -12.84
CA PRO A 92 1.29 4.99 -11.97
C PRO A 92 0.08 5.20 -11.06
N SER A 93 0.18 6.19 -10.16
CA SER A 93 -0.90 6.62 -9.28
C SER A 93 -2.09 7.22 -10.05
N THR A 94 -3.20 7.49 -9.34
CA THR A 94 -4.33 8.26 -9.90
C THR A 94 -4.21 9.76 -9.70
N MET A 95 -3.14 10.23 -9.07
CA MET A 95 -2.86 11.64 -8.83
C MET A 95 -2.41 12.35 -10.10
N ASN A 96 -2.68 13.64 -10.19
CA ASN A 96 -2.12 14.47 -11.24
C ASN A 96 -0.71 14.99 -10.88
N MET A 97 0.01 15.51 -11.86
CA MET A 97 1.39 15.97 -11.69
C MET A 97 1.55 17.08 -10.63
N GLN A 98 0.56 17.93 -10.44
CA GLN A 98 0.60 18.98 -9.42
C GLN A 98 0.54 18.37 -8.02
N GLN A 99 -0.38 17.42 -7.79
CA GLN A 99 -0.53 16.71 -6.51
C GLN A 99 0.73 15.92 -6.15
N GLU A 100 1.31 15.21 -7.11
CA GLU A 100 2.58 14.50 -6.89
C GLU A 100 3.74 15.46 -6.58
N SER A 101 3.81 16.62 -7.26
CA SER A 101 4.82 17.64 -7.01
C SER A 101 4.69 18.28 -5.62
N GLU A 102 3.46 18.58 -5.20
CA GLU A 102 3.16 19.09 -3.86
C GLU A 102 3.61 18.10 -2.78
N LEU A 103 3.22 16.83 -2.91
CA LEU A 103 3.60 15.77 -1.98
C LEU A 103 5.12 15.57 -1.94
N ARG A 104 5.79 15.57 -3.08
CA ARG A 104 7.26 15.49 -3.14
C ARG A 104 7.92 16.63 -2.38
N SER A 105 7.41 17.84 -2.52
CA SER A 105 7.94 19.04 -1.83
C SER A 105 7.74 18.94 -0.33
N GLU A 106 6.55 18.51 0.12
CA GLU A 106 6.23 18.32 1.54
C GLU A 106 7.03 17.17 2.16
N LEU A 107 7.24 16.07 1.44
CA LEU A 107 8.10 14.99 1.89
C LEU A 107 9.55 15.46 2.06
N GLN A 108 10.10 16.20 1.10
CA GLN A 108 11.44 16.78 1.24
C GLN A 108 11.51 17.71 2.46
N ARG A 109 10.49 18.54 2.68
CA ARG A 109 10.42 19.44 3.85
C ARG A 109 10.41 18.63 5.16
N LEU A 110 9.60 17.55 5.22
CA LEU A 110 9.53 16.67 6.37
C LEU A 110 10.88 16.00 6.66
N LEU A 111 11.53 15.42 5.64
CA LEU A 111 12.84 14.79 5.79
C LEU A 111 13.89 15.76 6.29
N THR A 112 13.85 17.02 5.84
CA THR A 112 14.74 18.08 6.30
C THR A 112 14.52 18.43 7.76
N LEU A 113 13.26 18.59 8.19
CA LEU A 113 12.90 18.89 9.58
C LEU A 113 13.28 17.76 10.55
N LEU A 114 13.18 16.52 10.10
CA LEU A 114 13.55 15.33 10.88
C LEU A 114 15.05 15.01 10.82
N HIS A 115 15.84 15.82 10.13
CA HIS A 115 17.29 15.60 9.90
C HIS A 115 17.60 14.20 9.34
N MET A 116 16.73 13.70 8.47
CA MET A 116 16.92 12.39 7.85
C MET A 116 18.14 12.38 6.95
N LYS A 117 18.72 11.20 6.75
CA LYS A 117 19.99 11.02 6.00
C LYS A 117 19.74 10.16 4.74
N THR A 118 20.50 9.09 4.59
CA THR A 118 20.34 8.12 3.50
C THR A 118 19.50 6.97 3.99
N ALA A 119 18.31 6.81 3.44
CA ALA A 119 17.39 5.74 3.83
C ALA A 119 16.28 5.51 2.81
N VAL A 120 15.69 4.32 2.87
CA VAL A 120 14.40 3.99 2.26
C VAL A 120 13.27 4.40 3.20
N TYR A 121 12.15 4.83 2.63
CA TYR A 121 10.93 5.17 3.36
C TYR A 121 9.73 4.54 2.69
N ASN A 122 8.84 3.98 3.47
CA ASN A 122 7.48 3.71 3.04
C ASN A 122 6.63 4.95 3.35
N ILE A 123 5.86 5.39 2.37
CA ILE A 123 5.10 6.64 2.42
C ILE A 123 3.64 6.37 2.08
N GLU A 124 2.76 6.69 3.01
CA GLU A 124 1.32 6.69 2.77
C GLU A 124 0.82 8.13 2.59
N THR A 125 0.11 8.39 1.48
CA THR A 125 -0.41 9.70 1.14
C THR A 125 -1.85 9.62 0.66
N ARG A 126 -2.54 10.76 0.69
CA ARG A 126 -3.93 10.86 0.28
C ARG A 126 -4.23 12.22 -0.35
N VAL A 127 -5.06 12.23 -1.37
CA VAL A 127 -5.71 13.45 -1.84
C VAL A 127 -7.09 13.50 -1.22
N GLY A 128 -7.40 14.56 -0.48
CA GLY A 128 -8.70 14.75 0.12
C GLY A 128 -9.73 15.24 -0.90
N VAL A 129 -11.03 15.07 -0.59
CA VAL A 129 -12.15 15.60 -1.41
C VAL A 129 -12.10 17.12 -1.58
N ASN A 130 -11.35 17.82 -0.72
CA ASN A 130 -11.06 19.24 -0.84
C ASN A 130 -9.93 19.56 -1.84
N GLY A 131 -9.41 18.56 -2.53
CA GLY A 131 -8.31 18.67 -3.50
C GLY A 131 -6.92 18.82 -2.90
N LYS A 132 -6.79 18.93 -1.57
CA LYS A 132 -5.48 19.03 -0.89
C LYS A 132 -4.80 17.69 -0.77
N THR A 133 -3.48 17.73 -0.77
CA THR A 133 -2.61 16.56 -0.57
C THR A 133 -2.21 16.43 0.89
N TYR A 134 -2.13 15.18 1.38
CA TYR A 134 -1.82 14.87 2.77
C TYR A 134 -0.81 13.72 2.84
N ILE A 135 0.20 13.89 3.70
CA ILE A 135 1.07 12.79 4.14
C ILE A 135 0.34 12.14 5.32
N MET A 136 0.01 10.86 5.20
CA MET A 136 -0.69 10.11 6.24
C MET A 136 0.29 9.42 7.19
N GLU A 137 1.34 8.82 6.62
CA GLU A 137 2.40 8.13 7.37
C GLU A 137 3.71 8.15 6.58
N VAL A 138 4.83 8.23 7.31
CA VAL A 138 6.17 8.00 6.78
C VAL A 138 6.91 7.07 7.73
N SER A 139 7.27 5.89 7.26
CA SER A 139 8.05 4.91 8.02
C SER A 139 9.45 4.80 7.45
N PRO A 140 10.53 4.84 8.28
CA PRO A 140 11.92 4.78 7.79
C PRO A 140 12.35 3.33 7.46
N ARG A 141 11.59 2.68 6.61
CA ARG A 141 11.79 1.31 6.11
C ARG A 141 11.07 1.14 4.78
N GLY A 142 11.38 0.11 4.02
CA GLY A 142 10.58 -0.29 2.86
C GLY A 142 9.20 -0.79 3.27
N GLY A 143 8.23 -0.63 2.40
CA GLY A 143 6.87 -1.11 2.59
C GLY A 143 6.76 -2.64 2.54
N GLY A 144 5.61 -3.16 2.97
CA GLY A 144 5.19 -4.54 2.79
C GLY A 144 4.69 -4.81 1.36
N ASN A 145 4.05 -5.97 1.18
CA ASN A 145 3.34 -6.31 -0.07
C ASN A 145 4.20 -6.06 -1.33
N ARG A 146 5.51 -6.36 -1.26
CA ARG A 146 6.44 -6.27 -2.39
C ARG A 146 6.58 -4.86 -3.02
N LEU A 147 6.23 -3.77 -2.30
CA LEU A 147 6.23 -2.40 -2.85
C LEU A 147 7.58 -2.00 -3.47
N SER A 148 8.72 -2.30 -2.81
CA SER A 148 10.05 -2.02 -3.38
C SER A 148 10.32 -2.82 -4.67
N GLU A 149 9.82 -4.04 -4.78
CA GLU A 149 9.92 -4.84 -6.01
C GLU A 149 9.04 -4.25 -7.11
N MET A 150 7.82 -3.81 -6.77
CA MET A 150 6.92 -3.16 -7.72
C MET A 150 7.51 -1.85 -8.25
N VAL A 151 8.20 -1.08 -7.40
CA VAL A 151 8.96 0.09 -7.86
C VAL A 151 10.03 -0.34 -8.88
N ARG A 152 10.77 -1.42 -8.63
CA ARG A 152 11.75 -1.94 -9.58
C ARG A 152 11.11 -2.38 -10.90
N TYR A 153 9.97 -3.08 -10.87
CA TYR A 153 9.22 -3.45 -12.08
C TYR A 153 8.73 -2.24 -12.86
N SER A 154 8.19 -1.26 -12.17
CA SER A 154 7.53 -0.11 -12.80
C SER A 154 8.49 1.00 -13.23
N THR A 155 9.69 1.11 -12.63
CA THR A 155 10.64 2.22 -12.89
C THR A 155 12.08 1.76 -13.16
N GLY A 156 12.43 0.51 -12.83
CA GLY A 156 13.81 0.01 -12.88
C GLY A 156 14.68 0.46 -11.70
N VAL A 157 14.16 1.18 -10.71
CA VAL A 157 14.91 1.63 -9.53
C VAL A 157 14.93 0.52 -8.48
N ASP A 158 16.13 0.02 -8.14
CA ASP A 158 16.32 -1.04 -7.15
C ASP A 158 16.58 -0.46 -5.76
N MET A 159 15.51 -0.20 -5.03
CA MET A 159 15.59 0.34 -3.67
C MET A 159 16.00 -0.70 -2.63
N ILE A 160 15.82 -1.99 -2.90
CA ILE A 160 16.25 -3.07 -2.00
C ILE A 160 17.78 -3.09 -1.92
N THR A 161 18.43 -3.18 -3.08
CA THR A 161 19.91 -3.13 -3.16
C THR A 161 20.45 -1.81 -2.60
N ALA A 162 19.81 -0.68 -2.92
CA ALA A 162 20.21 0.63 -2.40
C ALA A 162 20.11 0.70 -0.87
N GLY A 163 19.02 0.15 -0.29
CA GLY A 163 18.84 0.08 1.16
C GLY A 163 19.92 -0.74 1.86
N VAL A 164 20.28 -1.91 1.30
CA VAL A 164 21.37 -2.74 1.82
C VAL A 164 22.72 -2.01 1.76
N ARG A 165 23.06 -1.38 0.62
CA ARG A 165 24.29 -0.58 0.49
C ARG A 165 24.34 0.58 1.48
N ALA A 166 23.24 1.32 1.63
CA ALA A 166 23.15 2.40 2.60
C ALA A 166 23.39 1.90 4.04
N ALA A 167 22.83 0.74 4.39
CA ALA A 167 22.95 0.16 5.73
C ALA A 167 24.39 -0.26 6.09
N VAL A 168 25.19 -0.68 5.10
CA VAL A 168 26.61 -1.04 5.31
C VAL A 168 27.59 0.12 5.08
N GLY A 169 27.06 1.32 4.74
CA GLY A 169 27.88 2.51 4.53
C GLY A 169 28.50 2.62 3.13
N ASP A 170 28.05 1.79 2.19
CA ASP A 170 28.50 1.86 0.81
C ASP A 170 27.85 3.05 0.05
N SER A 171 28.48 3.43 -1.08
CA SER A 171 27.89 4.39 -2.01
C SER A 171 26.57 3.88 -2.58
N VAL A 172 25.57 4.74 -2.60
CA VAL A 172 24.26 4.48 -3.21
C VAL A 172 24.16 5.26 -4.52
N ASP A 173 24.39 4.57 -5.62
CA ASP A 173 24.35 5.11 -6.97
C ASP A 173 23.09 4.64 -7.71
N GLY A 174 22.65 5.41 -8.72
CA GLY A 174 21.53 5.03 -9.61
C GLY A 174 20.15 5.20 -9.01
N ILE A 175 20.03 5.76 -7.81
CA ILE A 175 18.75 6.18 -7.24
C ILE A 175 18.45 7.60 -7.71
N GLU A 176 17.61 7.68 -8.71
CA GLU A 176 17.13 8.93 -9.29
C GLU A 176 15.67 8.80 -9.71
N GLN A 177 14.95 9.90 -9.82
CA GLN A 177 13.57 9.90 -10.31
C GLN A 177 13.52 9.40 -11.75
N LYS A 178 12.74 8.35 -12.01
CA LYS A 178 12.53 7.77 -13.33
C LYS A 178 11.03 7.70 -13.68
N PRO A 179 10.70 7.82 -14.98
CA PRO A 179 9.32 7.62 -15.42
C PRO A 179 8.88 6.17 -15.22
N TYR A 180 7.59 5.95 -15.10
CA TYR A 180 7.01 4.61 -15.09
C TYR A 180 7.09 3.95 -16.47
N MET A 181 7.45 2.67 -16.50
CA MET A 181 7.60 1.84 -17.69
C MET A 181 6.37 0.96 -17.91
N GLY A 182 5.24 1.58 -18.24
CA GLY A 182 3.95 0.92 -18.45
C GLY A 182 3.02 1.01 -17.24
N HIS A 183 1.99 0.17 -17.25
CA HIS A 183 0.91 0.16 -16.27
C HIS A 183 0.94 -1.15 -15.50
N TRP A 184 1.19 -1.09 -14.20
CA TRP A 184 1.44 -2.26 -13.38
C TRP A 184 0.39 -2.38 -12.27
N ALA A 185 0.06 -3.61 -11.93
CA ALA A 185 -0.72 -3.91 -10.74
C ALA A 185 -0.07 -5.03 -9.94
N GLU A 186 -0.17 -4.93 -8.63
CA GLU A 186 -0.02 -6.00 -7.67
C GLU A 186 -1.39 -6.27 -7.06
N ILE A 187 -1.81 -7.52 -7.08
CA ILE A 187 -3.04 -7.98 -6.44
C ILE A 187 -2.65 -8.90 -5.30
N ILE A 188 -3.14 -8.63 -4.11
CA ILE A 188 -2.93 -9.45 -2.92
C ILE A 188 -4.01 -10.52 -2.93
N LEU A 189 -3.60 -11.76 -3.19
CA LEU A 189 -4.50 -12.91 -3.19
C LEU A 189 -4.95 -13.22 -1.77
N HIS A 190 -6.25 -13.32 -1.55
CA HIS A 190 -6.84 -13.56 -0.24
C HIS A 190 -8.21 -14.24 -0.36
N SER A 191 -8.65 -14.85 0.72
CA SER A 191 -9.95 -15.54 0.81
C SER A 191 -11.01 -14.62 1.43
N ASP A 192 -12.25 -14.75 0.96
CA ASP A 192 -13.45 -14.12 1.51
C ASP A 192 -14.11 -14.93 2.65
N LYS A 193 -13.51 -16.06 3.03
CA LYS A 193 -13.98 -16.93 4.12
C LYS A 193 -12.86 -17.80 4.69
N ASP A 194 -13.10 -18.35 5.88
CA ASP A 194 -12.29 -19.43 6.42
C ASP A 194 -12.56 -20.75 5.69
N GLY A 195 -11.54 -21.60 5.55
CA GLY A 195 -11.70 -22.94 4.98
C GLY A 195 -10.39 -23.54 4.47
N LEU A 196 -10.48 -24.50 3.56
CA LEU A 196 -9.33 -25.12 2.91
C LEU A 196 -9.20 -24.61 1.48
N PHE A 197 -8.00 -24.15 1.13
CA PHE A 197 -7.71 -23.69 -0.23
C PHE A 197 -7.87 -24.84 -1.25
N GLU A 198 -8.65 -24.62 -2.29
CA GLU A 198 -8.86 -25.58 -3.36
C GLU A 198 -8.12 -25.21 -4.65
N SER A 199 -8.30 -23.97 -5.13
CA SER A 199 -7.68 -23.55 -6.37
C SER A 199 -7.70 -22.02 -6.56
N LEU A 200 -6.76 -21.55 -7.39
CA LEU A 200 -6.75 -20.20 -7.97
C LEU A 200 -7.10 -20.30 -9.46
N TYR A 201 -8.10 -19.56 -9.90
CA TYR A 201 -8.47 -19.44 -11.31
C TYR A 201 -8.21 -18.03 -11.81
N ILE A 202 -7.53 -17.93 -12.95
CA ILE A 202 -7.36 -16.68 -13.70
C ILE A 202 -7.82 -16.94 -15.13
N SER A 203 -8.72 -16.11 -15.65
CA SER A 203 -9.27 -16.27 -17.02
C SER A 203 -8.16 -16.25 -18.07
N LYS A 204 -8.38 -16.97 -19.18
CA LYS A 204 -7.39 -17.06 -20.28
C LYS A 204 -7.06 -15.70 -20.88
N SER A 205 -8.02 -14.77 -20.95
CA SER A 205 -7.82 -13.42 -21.45
C SER A 205 -6.88 -12.59 -20.58
N MET A 206 -6.87 -12.84 -19.28
CA MET A 206 -6.05 -12.10 -18.31
C MET A 206 -4.67 -12.72 -18.08
N ARG A 207 -4.50 -14.01 -18.41
CA ARG A 207 -3.21 -14.72 -18.26
C ARG A 207 -2.06 -14.05 -19.03
N SER A 208 -2.32 -13.42 -20.16
CA SER A 208 -1.28 -12.72 -20.96
C SER A 208 -0.72 -11.46 -20.29
N TYR A 209 -1.41 -10.90 -19.31
CA TYR A 209 -0.95 -9.74 -18.53
C TYR A 209 -0.21 -10.15 -17.24
N VAL A 210 -0.29 -11.43 -16.85
CA VAL A 210 0.39 -11.93 -15.64
C VAL A 210 1.88 -12.03 -15.91
N ILE A 211 2.66 -11.33 -15.10
CA ILE A 211 4.14 -11.38 -15.10
C ILE A 211 4.62 -12.38 -14.07
N GLU A 212 3.98 -12.40 -12.89
CA GLU A 212 4.34 -13.28 -11.81
C GLU A 212 3.09 -13.69 -11.03
N GLU A 213 3.00 -14.96 -10.70
CA GLU A 213 2.00 -15.56 -9.80
C GLU A 213 2.78 -16.23 -8.68
N ASP A 214 2.69 -15.67 -7.47
CA ASP A 214 3.34 -16.18 -6.28
C ASP A 214 2.29 -16.61 -5.27
N LEU A 215 1.95 -17.89 -5.28
CA LEU A 215 0.96 -18.49 -4.40
C LEU A 215 1.66 -19.20 -3.24
N TRP A 216 1.31 -18.84 -2.00
CA TRP A 216 1.98 -19.33 -0.79
C TRP A 216 1.29 -20.54 -0.15
N VAL A 217 0.17 -20.96 -0.69
CA VAL A 217 -0.64 -22.08 -0.20
C VAL A 217 -0.77 -23.17 -1.25
N MET A 218 -0.95 -24.39 -0.79
CA MET A 218 -1.25 -25.57 -1.62
C MET A 218 -2.68 -26.00 -1.37
N LYS A 219 -3.25 -26.78 -2.30
CA LYS A 219 -4.56 -27.38 -2.13
C LYS A 219 -4.64 -28.16 -0.81
N GLY A 220 -5.63 -27.83 0.00
CA GLY A 220 -5.87 -28.42 1.32
C GLY A 220 -5.25 -27.64 2.48
N ASP A 221 -4.47 -26.59 2.23
CA ASP A 221 -3.97 -25.72 3.29
C ASP A 221 -5.10 -24.86 3.86
N ALA A 222 -5.07 -24.62 5.17
CA ALA A 222 -6.03 -23.74 5.84
C ALA A 222 -5.79 -22.28 5.42
N VAL A 223 -6.86 -21.62 5.04
CA VAL A 223 -6.89 -20.19 4.74
C VAL A 223 -7.92 -19.49 5.59
N HIS A 224 -7.71 -18.22 5.83
CA HIS A 224 -8.56 -17.43 6.72
C HIS A 224 -9.16 -16.24 5.99
N PHE A 225 -10.33 -15.83 6.46
CA PHE A 225 -10.96 -14.59 6.04
C PHE A 225 -10.01 -13.41 6.16
N PHE A 226 -10.02 -12.51 5.17
CA PHE A 226 -9.04 -11.42 5.04
C PHE A 226 -9.33 -10.28 6.03
N GLU A 227 -8.75 -10.39 7.22
CA GLU A 227 -8.81 -9.37 8.28
C GLU A 227 -7.53 -8.53 8.40
N GLY A 228 -6.42 -9.02 7.84
CA GLY A 228 -5.11 -8.40 7.92
C GLY A 228 -4.16 -8.92 6.86
N ALA A 229 -3.05 -8.24 6.65
CA ALA A 229 -2.05 -8.62 5.64
C ALA A 229 -1.47 -10.05 5.84
N ASN A 230 -1.49 -10.56 7.07
CA ASN A 230 -1.08 -11.92 7.40
C ASN A 230 -2.06 -13.03 6.95
N ASN A 231 -3.25 -12.66 6.47
CA ASN A 231 -4.22 -13.58 5.87
C ASN A 231 -4.11 -13.63 4.33
N ALA A 232 -3.14 -12.92 3.75
CA ALA A 232 -2.84 -13.04 2.34
C ALA A 232 -2.31 -14.47 2.03
N ILE A 233 -2.68 -15.00 0.87
CA ILE A 233 -2.29 -16.34 0.41
C ILE A 233 -1.37 -16.30 -0.80
N GLY A 234 -1.02 -15.11 -1.27
CA GLY A 234 -0.11 -14.92 -2.39
C GLY A 234 -0.21 -13.51 -2.99
N THR A 235 0.52 -13.29 -4.06
CA THR A 235 0.49 -12.07 -4.86
C THR A 235 0.45 -12.38 -6.34
N LEU A 236 -0.20 -11.50 -7.11
CA LEU A 236 -0.24 -11.56 -8.56
C LEU A 236 0.29 -10.23 -9.10
N ILE A 237 1.39 -10.29 -9.86
CA ILE A 237 1.97 -9.11 -10.53
C ILE A 237 1.54 -9.12 -11.98
N MET A 238 0.96 -8.01 -12.43
CA MET A 238 0.43 -7.85 -13.79
C MET A 238 0.96 -6.58 -14.45
N LYS A 239 1.10 -6.65 -15.79
CA LYS A 239 1.48 -5.52 -16.63
C LYS A 239 0.47 -5.34 -17.75
N PHE A 240 -0.06 -4.12 -17.87
CA PHE A 240 -1.07 -3.76 -18.86
C PHE A 240 -0.49 -2.82 -19.93
N ASN A 241 -1.15 -2.78 -21.08
CA ASN A 241 -0.73 -1.93 -22.20
C ASN A 241 -1.21 -0.49 -22.05
N SER A 242 -2.28 -0.25 -21.27
CA SER A 242 -2.82 1.09 -21.02
C SER A 242 -3.42 1.24 -19.62
N GLN A 243 -3.61 2.49 -19.20
CA GLN A 243 -4.27 2.83 -17.95
C GLN A 243 -5.74 2.40 -17.92
N GLU A 244 -6.42 2.45 -19.06
CA GLU A 244 -7.81 2.03 -19.20
C GLU A 244 -7.96 0.53 -18.97
N GLN A 245 -7.06 -0.28 -19.57
CA GLN A 245 -7.05 -1.73 -19.37
C GLN A 245 -6.77 -2.10 -17.91
N LEU A 246 -5.78 -1.45 -17.31
CA LEU A 246 -5.47 -1.64 -15.89
C LEU A 246 -6.68 -1.31 -15.00
N LYS A 247 -7.31 -0.17 -15.24
CA LYS A 247 -8.49 0.27 -14.47
C LYS A 247 -9.64 -0.73 -14.62
N GLU A 248 -9.99 -1.10 -15.86
CA GLU A 248 -11.05 -2.06 -16.13
C GLU A 248 -10.77 -3.42 -15.47
N ALA A 249 -9.53 -3.91 -15.56
CA ALA A 249 -9.14 -5.17 -14.95
C ALA A 249 -9.34 -5.16 -13.43
N LEU A 250 -8.95 -4.08 -12.75
CA LEU A 250 -9.10 -3.98 -11.29
C LEU A 250 -10.55 -3.76 -10.86
N GLU A 251 -11.34 -3.00 -11.63
CA GLU A 251 -12.77 -2.79 -11.35
C GLU A 251 -13.61 -4.07 -11.57
N LYS A 252 -13.19 -4.94 -12.50
CA LYS A 252 -13.87 -6.21 -12.83
C LYS A 252 -13.10 -7.43 -12.30
N GLN A 253 -12.30 -7.28 -11.25
CA GLN A 253 -11.45 -8.36 -10.74
C GLN A 253 -12.22 -9.66 -10.49
N GLY A 254 -13.41 -9.59 -9.91
CA GLY A 254 -14.25 -10.75 -9.63
C GLY A 254 -14.80 -11.49 -10.88
N GLU A 255 -14.66 -10.92 -12.09
CA GLU A 255 -15.07 -11.62 -13.33
C GLU A 255 -13.99 -12.57 -13.86
N TRP A 256 -12.73 -12.36 -13.48
CA TRP A 256 -11.61 -13.07 -14.07
C TRP A 256 -10.64 -13.73 -13.07
N LEU A 257 -10.72 -13.37 -11.80
CA LEU A 257 -9.92 -13.91 -10.71
C LEU A 257 -10.84 -14.55 -9.67
N HIS A 258 -10.68 -15.84 -9.42
CA HIS A 258 -11.45 -16.56 -8.42
C HIS A 258 -10.56 -17.44 -7.56
N ILE A 259 -10.75 -17.36 -6.26
CA ILE A 259 -10.12 -18.22 -5.26
C ILE A 259 -11.21 -19.15 -4.71
N SER A 260 -11.01 -20.45 -4.88
CA SER A 260 -11.94 -21.45 -4.38
C SER A 260 -11.46 -21.98 -3.03
N VAL A 261 -12.36 -21.98 -2.07
CA VAL A 261 -12.15 -22.47 -0.69
C VAL A 261 -13.34 -23.34 -0.32
N ASP A 262 -13.07 -24.51 0.26
CA ASP A 262 -14.09 -25.43 0.79
C ASP A 262 -14.59 -25.02 2.18
#